data_ed419935177bd059ade6c35a682136b9
#
_entry.id   ed419935177bd059ade6c35a682136b9
#
_cell.length_a   1.000
_cell.length_b   1.000
_cell.length_c   1.000
_cell.angle_alpha   90.00
_cell.angle_beta   90.00
_cell.angle_gamma   90.00
#
_symmetry.space_group_name_H-M   'P 1'
#
loop_
_entity.id
_entity.type
_entity.pdbx_description
1 polymer ?
#
loop_
_entity_poly.entity_id
_entity_poly.type
_entity_poly.pdbx_seq_one_letter_code
_entity_poly.pdbx_strand_id
1 'polypeptide(L)'
;IAYYTYNGTNGPTNRVVILKFLEDVWMESQVLIDDIPSGNVHHGGRLAIGPDGKLYITTGDAAVPNLAQDVNSLAGKILRMNLDGSMPEDNPFEDSYVYSYGHRNPQGLGWLEDGTMYASEHGNQANDEINRIEAGFNYGWPIIEGTTESAEMETPIFTSGSGNTWAPSGMAVADNKLYVAALRGQGVLEFDLGTEEFQILLTDHGRIRDIFIEEGYLYFVTNNTDGRGNPIEGDDHLYRIGLQNVE
;
A
#
# COMPACT_ATOMS: atom_id res chain seq x y z
N ILE A 1 11.25 10.87 -4.92
CA ILE A 1 10.03 11.32 -4.24
C ILE A 1 9.97 10.60 -2.90
N ALA A 2 9.52 11.29 -1.85
CA ALA A 2 9.39 10.74 -0.49
C ALA A 2 8.02 11.10 0.10
N TYR A 3 7.46 10.16 0.86
CA TYR A 3 6.31 10.36 1.72
C TYR A 3 6.76 10.22 3.18
N TYR A 4 6.42 11.16 4.03
CA TYR A 4 6.76 11.09 5.45
C TYR A 4 5.82 11.92 6.33
N THR A 5 5.81 11.61 7.63
CA THR A 5 5.09 12.35 8.65
C THR A 5 6.00 13.43 9.24
N TYR A 6 5.45 14.62 9.45
CA TYR A 6 6.15 15.71 10.14
C TYR A 6 5.20 16.41 11.12
N ASN A 7 5.74 17.23 12.01
CA ASN A 7 4.93 18.05 12.91
C ASN A 7 4.49 19.33 12.20
N GLY A 8 3.25 19.33 11.73
CA GLY A 8 2.60 20.51 11.17
C GLY A 8 2.08 21.45 12.26
N THR A 9 1.39 22.51 11.86
CA THR A 9 0.86 23.54 12.78
C THR A 9 -0.18 22.99 13.75
N ASN A 10 -0.95 21.97 13.33
CA ASN A 10 -2.04 21.37 14.09
C ASN A 10 -1.73 19.96 14.62
N GLY A 11 -0.47 19.57 14.61
CA GLY A 11 -0.01 18.24 15.01
C GLY A 11 0.59 17.44 13.85
N PRO A 12 0.78 16.12 14.02
CA PRO A 12 1.35 15.28 12.99
C PRO A 12 0.53 15.32 11.70
N THR A 13 1.20 15.48 10.58
CA THR A 13 0.60 15.45 9.25
C THR A 13 1.55 14.79 8.25
N ASN A 14 1.05 14.29 7.13
CA ASN A 14 1.86 13.65 6.12
C ASN A 14 2.02 14.56 4.89
N ARG A 15 3.11 14.37 4.16
CA ARG A 15 3.35 15.06 2.88
C ARG A 15 4.11 14.19 1.90
N VAL A 16 4.01 14.57 0.63
CA VAL A 16 4.81 14.03 -0.47
C VAL A 16 5.69 15.14 -1.05
N VAL A 17 6.98 14.86 -1.17
CA VAL A 17 7.98 15.84 -1.61
C VAL A 17 8.95 15.25 -2.64
N ILE A 18 9.56 16.11 -3.42
CA ILE A 18 10.76 15.80 -4.17
C ILE A 18 11.97 16.12 -3.30
N LEU A 19 12.82 15.12 -3.08
CA LEU A 19 14.13 15.31 -2.46
C LEU A 19 15.21 15.43 -3.53
N LYS A 20 16.19 16.30 -3.30
CA LYS A 20 17.44 16.38 -4.06
C LYS A 20 18.62 16.11 -3.15
N PHE A 21 19.56 15.31 -3.64
CA PHE A 21 20.83 15.08 -2.97
C PHE A 21 21.82 16.16 -3.38
N LEU A 22 22.16 17.06 -2.44
CA LEU A 22 23.05 18.19 -2.65
C LEU A 22 24.05 18.25 -1.49
N GLU A 23 25.33 18.40 -1.78
CA GLU A 23 26.38 18.55 -0.77
C GLU A 23 26.32 17.47 0.34
N ASP A 24 26.14 16.21 -0.08
CA ASP A 24 26.03 15.03 0.78
C ASP A 24 24.81 15.00 1.73
N VAL A 25 23.79 15.85 1.47
CA VAL A 25 22.55 15.92 2.24
C VAL A 25 21.34 15.83 1.32
N TRP A 26 20.32 15.09 1.78
CA TRP A 26 19.00 15.10 1.16
C TRP A 26 18.21 16.32 1.63
N MET A 27 17.77 17.14 0.69
CA MET A 27 16.97 18.35 0.97
C MET A 27 15.67 18.32 0.19
N GLU A 28 14.60 18.80 0.80
CA GLU A 28 13.34 19.06 0.08
C GLU A 28 13.56 20.14 -0.98
N SER A 29 13.22 19.82 -2.22
CA SER A 29 13.27 20.76 -3.34
C SER A 29 11.91 21.25 -3.77
N GLN A 30 10.86 20.45 -3.53
CA GLN A 30 9.47 20.76 -3.87
C GLN A 30 8.53 19.95 -3.01
N VAL A 31 7.47 20.57 -2.50
CA VAL A 31 6.31 19.91 -1.92
C VAL A 31 5.33 19.61 -3.05
N LEU A 32 4.94 18.35 -3.25
CA LEU A 32 3.98 17.91 -4.26
C LEU A 32 2.56 17.95 -3.70
N ILE A 33 2.37 17.43 -2.48
CA ILE A 33 1.11 17.47 -1.75
C ILE A 33 1.41 17.56 -0.25
N ASP A 34 0.66 18.37 0.45
CA ASP A 34 0.78 18.61 1.90
C ASP A 34 -0.54 18.40 2.63
N ASP A 35 -0.50 18.50 3.95
CA ASP A 35 -1.67 18.42 4.84
C ASP A 35 -2.51 17.12 4.67
N ILE A 36 -1.85 16.02 4.28
CA ILE A 36 -2.50 14.70 4.31
C ILE A 36 -2.72 14.32 5.79
N PRO A 37 -3.98 14.06 6.21
CA PRO A 37 -4.27 13.74 7.60
C PRO A 37 -3.41 12.60 8.14
N SER A 38 -2.94 12.74 9.38
CA SER A 38 -2.10 11.77 10.06
C SER A 38 -2.63 11.50 11.46
N GLY A 39 -2.38 10.30 11.94
CA GLY A 39 -2.70 9.86 13.30
C GLY A 39 -1.52 9.16 13.96
N ASN A 40 -1.77 8.37 14.98
CA ASN A 40 -0.74 7.52 15.60
C ASN A 40 -0.45 6.26 14.77
N VAL A 41 -1.36 5.89 13.86
CA VAL A 41 -1.32 4.71 12.99
C VAL A 41 -2.04 5.02 11.68
N HIS A 42 -1.97 4.10 10.73
CA HIS A 42 -2.67 4.14 9.45
C HIS A 42 -2.26 5.32 8.58
N HIS A 43 -1.00 5.35 8.22
CA HIS A 43 -0.44 6.41 7.37
C HIS A 43 -0.49 6.07 5.86
N GLY A 44 -0.68 4.80 5.49
CA GLY A 44 -0.46 4.34 4.12
C GLY A 44 1.01 4.49 3.74
N GLY A 45 1.31 5.34 2.76
CA GLY A 45 2.66 5.79 2.44
C GLY A 45 3.32 5.07 1.26
N ARG A 46 2.63 4.17 0.57
CA ARG A 46 3.14 3.58 -0.67
C ARG A 46 3.13 4.63 -1.77
N LEU A 47 4.26 4.75 -2.45
CA LEU A 47 4.44 5.53 -3.66
C LEU A 47 4.75 4.58 -4.81
N ALA A 48 4.05 4.71 -5.92
CA ALA A 48 4.32 3.93 -7.11
C ALA A 48 3.97 4.74 -8.37
N ILE A 49 4.75 4.56 -9.43
CA ILE A 49 4.43 5.14 -10.75
C ILE A 49 3.67 4.09 -11.53
N GLY A 50 2.43 4.40 -11.91
CA GLY A 50 1.58 3.54 -12.70
C GLY A 50 2.01 3.47 -14.17
N PRO A 51 1.45 2.54 -14.95
CA PRO A 51 1.75 2.38 -16.37
C PRO A 51 1.34 3.62 -17.21
N ASP A 52 0.48 4.46 -16.68
CA ASP A 52 0.08 5.75 -17.25
C ASP A 52 1.06 6.90 -16.97
N GLY A 53 2.17 6.61 -16.28
CA GLY A 53 3.20 7.58 -15.89
C GLY A 53 2.80 8.54 -14.78
N LYS A 54 1.69 8.29 -14.07
CA LYS A 54 1.24 9.08 -12.92
C LYS A 54 1.78 8.50 -11.62
N LEU A 55 1.92 9.36 -10.61
CA LEU A 55 2.25 8.96 -9.25
C LEU A 55 0.98 8.56 -8.50
N TYR A 56 0.96 7.34 -7.99
CA TYR A 56 -0.07 6.84 -7.08
C TYR A 56 0.47 6.83 -5.66
N ILE A 57 -0.39 7.24 -4.71
CA ILE A 57 -0.03 7.42 -3.31
C ILE A 57 -1.12 6.77 -2.46
N THR A 58 -0.76 5.85 -1.58
CA THR A 58 -1.72 5.34 -0.60
C THR A 58 -1.72 6.19 0.65
N THR A 59 -2.90 6.46 1.21
CA THR A 59 -3.08 7.15 2.48
C THR A 59 -3.99 6.31 3.39
N GLY A 60 -3.66 6.22 4.67
CA GLY A 60 -4.53 5.59 5.65
C GLY A 60 -5.60 6.54 6.17
N ASP A 61 -6.54 6.00 6.93
CA ASP A 61 -7.65 6.73 7.55
C ASP A 61 -7.23 7.63 8.74
N ALA A 62 -5.93 7.66 9.05
CA ALA A 62 -5.37 8.41 10.19
C ALA A 62 -6.00 8.05 11.55
N ALA A 63 -6.52 6.82 11.71
CA ALA A 63 -7.32 6.36 12.85
C ALA A 63 -8.63 7.14 13.05
N VAL A 64 -9.14 7.78 12.00
CA VAL A 64 -10.45 8.44 11.96
C VAL A 64 -11.28 7.83 10.82
N PRO A 65 -11.90 6.65 11.05
CA PRO A 65 -12.46 5.80 9.99
C PRO A 65 -13.41 6.52 9.02
N ASN A 66 -14.22 7.45 9.51
CA ASN A 66 -15.19 8.17 8.66
C ASN A 66 -14.53 9.05 7.59
N LEU A 67 -13.26 9.43 7.73
CA LEU A 67 -12.54 10.19 6.71
C LEU A 67 -12.35 9.38 5.43
N ALA A 68 -12.35 8.05 5.52
CA ALA A 68 -12.22 7.17 4.36
C ALA A 68 -13.40 7.35 3.37
N GLN A 69 -14.60 7.65 3.87
CA GLN A 69 -15.82 7.87 3.07
C GLN A 69 -15.98 9.32 2.58
N ASP A 70 -15.24 10.27 3.16
CA ASP A 70 -15.30 11.68 2.73
C ASP A 70 -14.35 11.89 1.53
N VAL A 71 -14.89 12.05 0.33
CA VAL A 71 -14.12 12.28 -0.91
C VAL A 71 -13.36 13.62 -0.93
N ASN A 72 -13.66 14.54 -0.01
CA ASN A 72 -12.92 15.79 0.15
C ASN A 72 -11.72 15.65 1.08
N SER A 73 -11.62 14.53 1.80
CA SER A 73 -10.47 14.19 2.65
C SER A 73 -9.42 13.43 1.87
N LEU A 74 -8.15 13.67 2.15
CA LEU A 74 -7.04 12.89 1.61
C LEU A 74 -6.72 11.63 2.43
N ALA A 75 -7.44 11.38 3.53
CA ALA A 75 -7.26 10.20 4.37
C ALA A 75 -8.10 9.02 3.89
N GLY A 76 -7.54 7.79 3.96
CA GLY A 76 -8.22 6.56 3.55
C GLY A 76 -8.47 6.50 2.04
N LYS A 77 -7.45 6.80 1.26
CA LYS A 77 -7.52 6.97 -0.20
C LYS A 77 -6.37 6.27 -0.92
N ILE A 78 -6.58 6.02 -2.20
CA ILE A 78 -5.50 6.00 -3.17
C ILE A 78 -5.61 7.32 -3.94
N LEU A 79 -4.51 8.09 -3.94
CA LEU A 79 -4.42 9.36 -4.65
C LEU A 79 -3.65 9.17 -5.95
N ARG A 80 -3.93 9.98 -6.96
CA ARG A 80 -3.24 9.98 -8.26
C ARG A 80 -2.90 11.40 -8.68
N MET A 81 -1.64 11.63 -9.07
CA MET A 81 -1.16 12.95 -9.47
C MET A 81 -0.12 12.87 -10.60
N ASN A 82 0.08 13.98 -11.28
CA ASN A 82 1.20 14.15 -12.19
C ASN A 82 2.52 14.22 -11.40
N LEU A 83 3.65 13.85 -12.02
CA LEU A 83 4.96 13.88 -11.35
C LEU A 83 5.42 15.29 -10.94
N ASP A 84 4.83 16.33 -11.50
CA ASP A 84 5.06 17.74 -11.15
C ASP A 84 4.20 18.23 -9.97
N GLY A 85 3.28 17.39 -9.48
CA GLY A 85 2.35 17.69 -8.39
C GLY A 85 0.99 18.22 -8.84
N SER A 86 0.76 18.44 -10.13
CA SER A 86 -0.54 18.88 -10.63
C SER A 86 -1.57 17.75 -10.63
N MET A 87 -2.84 18.09 -10.57
CA MET A 87 -3.94 17.13 -10.67
C MET A 87 -4.12 16.69 -12.12
N PRO A 88 -4.23 15.38 -12.41
CA PRO A 88 -4.62 14.90 -13.71
C PRO A 88 -6.06 15.29 -14.06
N GLU A 89 -6.29 15.76 -15.29
CA GLU A 89 -7.62 16.15 -15.77
C GLU A 89 -8.61 14.96 -15.87
N ASP A 90 -8.05 13.75 -15.97
CA ASP A 90 -8.79 12.49 -16.07
C ASP A 90 -8.95 11.76 -14.72
N ASN A 91 -8.74 12.43 -13.60
CA ASN A 91 -9.09 11.88 -12.29
C ASN A 91 -10.63 11.77 -12.14
N PRO A 92 -11.12 10.75 -11.41
CA PRO A 92 -12.56 10.48 -11.34
C PRO A 92 -13.38 11.55 -10.61
N PHE A 93 -12.73 12.36 -9.78
CA PHE A 93 -13.35 13.47 -9.05
C PHE A 93 -12.75 14.79 -9.51
N GLU A 94 -13.60 15.75 -9.86
CA GLU A 94 -13.19 17.07 -10.33
C GLU A 94 -12.34 17.79 -9.26
N ASP A 95 -11.26 18.43 -9.68
CA ASP A 95 -10.33 19.17 -8.81
C ASP A 95 -9.83 18.36 -7.58
N SER A 96 -9.62 17.06 -7.75
CA SER A 96 -9.22 16.16 -6.67
C SER A 96 -8.08 15.24 -7.07
N TYR A 97 -7.21 14.93 -6.11
CA TYR A 97 -6.20 13.87 -6.21
C TYR A 97 -6.78 12.48 -5.98
N VAL A 98 -8.01 12.36 -5.46
CA VAL A 98 -8.61 11.07 -5.11
C VAL A 98 -8.85 10.22 -6.35
N TYR A 99 -8.26 9.02 -6.35
CA TYR A 99 -8.45 8.00 -7.38
C TYR A 99 -9.45 6.94 -6.96
N SER A 100 -9.35 6.47 -5.70
CA SER A 100 -10.33 5.60 -5.04
C SER A 100 -10.44 5.94 -3.57
N TYR A 101 -11.51 5.52 -2.90
CA TYR A 101 -11.79 5.89 -1.52
C TYR A 101 -12.40 4.71 -0.72
N GLY A 102 -12.64 4.93 0.57
CA GLY A 102 -13.13 3.86 1.45
C GLY A 102 -12.04 2.88 1.86
N HIS A 103 -10.79 3.34 1.97
CA HIS A 103 -9.66 2.55 2.41
C HIS A 103 -9.34 2.79 3.89
N ARG A 104 -8.86 1.73 4.57
CA ARG A 104 -8.39 1.83 5.94
C ARG A 104 -6.90 2.15 6.03
N ASN A 105 -6.05 1.29 5.46
CA ASN A 105 -4.60 1.47 5.50
C ASN A 105 -3.91 0.64 4.40
N PRO A 106 -4.03 1.06 3.14
CA PRO A 106 -3.39 0.38 2.02
C PRO A 106 -1.88 0.62 2.03
N GLN A 107 -1.06 -0.44 1.80
CA GLN A 107 0.41 -0.38 1.90
C GLN A 107 1.14 -0.96 0.69
N GLY A 108 0.48 -1.67 -0.20
CA GLY A 108 1.05 -2.18 -1.43
C GLY A 108 0.23 -1.75 -2.64
N LEU A 109 0.92 -1.49 -3.75
CA LEU A 109 0.32 -1.23 -5.06
C LEU A 109 1.07 -2.03 -6.12
N GLY A 110 0.36 -2.56 -7.10
CA GLY A 110 0.93 -3.25 -8.23
C GLY A 110 0.00 -3.26 -9.43
N TRP A 111 0.55 -3.44 -10.61
CA TRP A 111 -0.18 -3.49 -11.88
C TRP A 111 0.20 -4.72 -12.68
N LEU A 112 -0.80 -5.35 -13.30
CA LEU A 112 -0.57 -6.29 -14.38
C LEU A 112 -0.12 -5.56 -15.66
N GLU A 113 0.38 -6.32 -16.62
CA GLU A 113 0.80 -5.77 -17.92
C GLU A 113 -0.36 -5.11 -18.70
N ASP A 114 -1.60 -5.55 -18.47
CA ASP A 114 -2.81 -4.98 -19.09
C ASP A 114 -3.27 -3.66 -18.42
N GLY A 115 -2.58 -3.23 -17.35
CA GLY A 115 -2.88 -2.03 -16.58
C GLY A 115 -3.84 -2.25 -15.42
N THR A 116 -4.32 -3.48 -15.18
CA THR A 116 -5.17 -3.77 -14.02
C THR A 116 -4.40 -3.54 -12.72
N MET A 117 -4.95 -2.71 -11.84
CA MET A 117 -4.33 -2.28 -10.60
C MET A 117 -4.81 -3.09 -9.40
N TYR A 118 -3.88 -3.39 -8.50
CA TYR A 118 -4.17 -4.05 -7.21
C TYR A 118 -3.55 -3.29 -6.05
N ALA A 119 -4.21 -3.39 -4.89
CA ALA A 119 -3.69 -2.89 -3.61
C ALA A 119 -3.81 -3.95 -2.53
N SER A 120 -2.84 -3.95 -1.61
CA SER A 120 -2.91 -4.72 -0.37
C SER A 120 -3.24 -3.79 0.79
N GLU A 121 -4.14 -4.22 1.67
CA GLU A 121 -4.70 -3.38 2.71
C GLU A 121 -4.87 -4.11 4.04
N HIS A 122 -4.55 -3.43 5.15
CA HIS A 122 -4.79 -3.92 6.49
C HIS A 122 -6.26 -3.78 6.87
N GLY A 123 -6.89 -4.88 7.25
CA GLY A 123 -8.18 -4.88 7.94
C GLY A 123 -8.11 -4.36 9.37
N ASN A 124 -9.22 -4.36 10.09
CA ASN A 124 -9.28 -3.78 11.46
C ASN A 124 -8.53 -4.67 12.50
N GLN A 125 -9.00 -5.88 12.71
CA GLN A 125 -8.33 -6.89 13.57
C GLN A 125 -7.96 -8.13 12.76
N ALA A 126 -8.68 -8.35 11.71
CA ALA A 126 -8.61 -9.41 10.71
C ALA A 126 -9.16 -8.84 9.40
N ASN A 127 -9.54 -9.70 8.45
CA ASN A 127 -10.08 -9.27 7.15
C ASN A 127 -9.09 -8.36 6.38
N ASP A 128 -7.80 -8.66 6.44
CA ASP A 128 -6.86 -8.01 5.53
C ASP A 128 -7.26 -8.35 4.08
N GLU A 129 -7.00 -7.43 3.16
CA GLU A 129 -7.61 -7.43 1.85
C GLU A 129 -6.57 -7.30 0.73
N ILE A 130 -6.86 -7.97 -0.39
CA ILE A 130 -6.28 -7.65 -1.69
C ILE A 130 -7.43 -7.16 -2.56
N ASN A 131 -7.33 -5.93 -2.98
CA ASN A 131 -8.35 -5.23 -3.75
C ASN A 131 -7.90 -5.02 -5.20
N ARG A 132 -8.78 -5.28 -6.16
CA ARG A 132 -8.66 -4.80 -7.53
C ARG A 132 -9.16 -3.36 -7.57
N ILE A 133 -8.29 -2.43 -7.96
CA ILE A 133 -8.56 -0.99 -7.83
C ILE A 133 -9.05 -0.40 -9.15
N GLU A 134 -10.17 0.30 -9.08
CA GLU A 134 -10.77 1.03 -10.19
C GLU A 134 -11.00 2.51 -9.82
N ALA A 135 -10.91 3.39 -10.81
CA ALA A 135 -11.07 4.83 -10.62
C ALA A 135 -12.48 5.20 -10.14
N GLY A 136 -12.58 5.97 -9.08
CA GLY A 136 -13.85 6.46 -8.52
C GLY A 136 -14.60 5.49 -7.62
N PHE A 137 -14.09 4.26 -7.44
CA PHE A 137 -14.80 3.23 -6.68
C PHE A 137 -14.56 3.34 -5.17
N ASN A 138 -15.57 2.88 -4.40
CA ASN A 138 -15.61 2.86 -2.94
C ASN A 138 -15.28 1.45 -2.41
N TYR A 139 -14.21 1.31 -1.61
CA TYR A 139 -13.76 0.05 -1.00
C TYR A 139 -14.33 -0.21 0.39
N GLY A 140 -15.30 0.59 0.79
CA GLY A 140 -16.28 0.32 1.83
C GLY A 140 -15.89 0.60 3.27
N TRP A 141 -14.60 0.71 3.62
CA TRP A 141 -14.20 1.04 4.97
C TRP A 141 -14.78 2.40 5.44
N PRO A 142 -15.36 2.52 6.66
CA PRO A 142 -15.56 1.50 7.70
C PRO A 142 -16.94 0.83 7.65
N ILE A 143 -17.70 0.97 6.57
CA ILE A 143 -19.09 0.48 6.45
C ILE A 143 -19.12 -1.02 6.23
N ILE A 144 -18.22 -1.54 5.39
CA ILE A 144 -18.01 -2.97 5.14
C ILE A 144 -16.55 -3.35 5.39
N GLU A 145 -16.30 -4.63 5.67
CA GLU A 145 -15.00 -5.28 5.79
C GLU A 145 -15.07 -6.70 5.22
N GLY A 146 -13.97 -7.15 4.60
CA GLY A 146 -13.82 -8.51 4.08
C GLY A 146 -14.90 -8.86 3.07
N THR A 147 -15.60 -9.95 3.27
CA THR A 147 -16.63 -10.44 2.34
C THR A 147 -18.03 -9.82 2.55
N THR A 148 -18.15 -8.80 3.40
CA THR A 148 -19.43 -8.11 3.58
C THR A 148 -19.77 -7.30 2.35
N GLU A 149 -20.95 -7.52 1.77
CA GLU A 149 -21.42 -6.81 0.58
C GLU A 149 -22.29 -5.60 0.94
N SER A 150 -22.17 -4.53 0.20
CA SER A 150 -23.07 -3.38 0.22
C SER A 150 -23.20 -2.80 -1.18
N ALA A 151 -24.35 -2.19 -1.47
CA ALA A 151 -24.55 -1.50 -2.75
C ALA A 151 -23.51 -0.39 -2.93
N GLU A 152 -22.98 -0.25 -4.15
CA GLU A 152 -22.01 0.78 -4.53
C GLU A 152 -20.66 0.72 -3.78
N MET A 153 -20.32 -0.45 -3.19
CA MET A 153 -19.05 -0.70 -2.54
C MET A 153 -18.41 -1.98 -3.05
N GLU A 154 -17.12 -1.94 -3.27
CA GLU A 154 -16.34 -3.08 -3.77
C GLU A 154 -15.92 -4.01 -2.63
N THR A 155 -15.98 -5.30 -2.91
CA THR A 155 -15.43 -6.33 -2.03
C THR A 155 -14.04 -6.76 -2.50
N PRO A 156 -13.14 -7.19 -1.58
CA PRO A 156 -11.82 -7.65 -1.96
C PRO A 156 -11.88 -8.93 -2.80
N ILE A 157 -10.89 -9.10 -3.69
CA ILE A 157 -10.71 -10.36 -4.44
C ILE A 157 -10.14 -11.47 -3.57
N PHE A 158 -9.34 -11.13 -2.54
CA PHE A 158 -8.87 -12.03 -1.51
C PHE A 158 -8.96 -11.36 -0.15
N THR A 159 -9.27 -12.15 0.89
CA THR A 159 -9.26 -11.70 2.27
C THR A 159 -8.63 -12.73 3.20
N SER A 160 -8.00 -12.27 4.28
CA SER A 160 -7.49 -13.15 5.33
C SER A 160 -8.61 -13.83 6.14
N GLY A 161 -9.84 -13.36 5.97
CA GLY A 161 -11.02 -13.80 6.73
C GLY A 161 -11.08 -13.23 8.15
N SER A 162 -12.20 -13.43 8.81
CA SER A 162 -12.52 -12.81 10.11
C SER A 162 -11.69 -13.32 11.30
N GLY A 163 -10.98 -14.42 11.14
CA GLY A 163 -10.19 -15.07 12.21
C GLY A 163 -8.68 -14.93 12.04
N ASN A 164 -8.20 -14.31 10.99
CA ASN A 164 -6.79 -14.28 10.66
C ASN A 164 -6.33 -12.88 10.19
N THR A 165 -5.03 -12.63 10.25
CA THR A 165 -4.42 -11.40 9.73
C THR A 165 -3.04 -11.69 9.16
N TRP A 166 -2.78 -11.17 7.97
CA TRP A 166 -1.49 -11.19 7.31
C TRP A 166 -0.68 -9.94 7.65
N ALA A 167 -1.36 -8.83 7.94
CA ALA A 167 -0.80 -7.49 7.95
C ALA A 167 0.01 -7.24 6.67
N PRO A 168 -0.66 -7.21 5.49
CA PRO A 168 0.00 -7.12 4.20
C PRO A 168 0.66 -5.75 4.03
N SER A 169 1.81 -5.73 3.34
CA SER A 169 2.61 -4.52 3.15
C SER A 169 2.97 -4.34 1.68
N GLY A 170 4.26 -4.21 1.33
CA GLY A 170 4.66 -4.05 -0.06
C GLY A 170 4.17 -5.16 -0.98
N MET A 171 3.95 -4.82 -2.25
CA MET A 171 3.45 -5.71 -3.29
C MET A 171 4.32 -5.62 -4.54
N ALA A 172 4.53 -6.76 -5.18
CA ALA A 172 5.08 -6.86 -6.53
C ALA A 172 4.21 -7.78 -7.39
N VAL A 173 4.27 -7.64 -8.70
CA VAL A 173 3.45 -8.40 -9.65
C VAL A 173 4.35 -9.05 -10.69
N ALA A 174 4.14 -10.34 -10.94
CA ALA A 174 4.80 -11.08 -12.02
C ALA A 174 3.94 -12.28 -12.43
N ASP A 175 3.96 -12.64 -13.71
CA ASP A 175 3.37 -13.86 -14.26
C ASP A 175 1.90 -14.11 -13.83
N ASN A 176 1.08 -13.06 -13.85
CA ASN A 176 -0.33 -13.08 -13.40
C ASN A 176 -0.51 -13.46 -11.91
N LYS A 177 0.53 -13.22 -11.09
CA LYS A 177 0.51 -13.44 -9.66
C LYS A 177 0.84 -12.15 -8.90
N LEU A 178 0.25 -12.01 -7.71
CA LEU A 178 0.60 -10.96 -6.77
C LEU A 178 1.46 -11.56 -5.66
N TYR A 179 2.61 -10.94 -5.42
CA TYR A 179 3.49 -11.25 -4.30
C TYR A 179 3.37 -10.15 -3.27
N VAL A 180 3.00 -10.47 -2.04
CA VAL A 180 2.70 -9.48 -1.00
C VAL A 180 3.51 -9.79 0.25
N ALA A 181 4.27 -8.80 0.70
CA ALA A 181 4.98 -8.89 1.97
C ALA A 181 4.01 -8.98 3.15
N ALA A 182 4.21 -9.92 4.07
CA ALA A 182 3.35 -10.12 5.22
C ALA A 182 4.11 -9.89 6.54
N LEU A 183 3.64 -8.92 7.32
CA LEU A 183 4.26 -8.59 8.61
C LEU A 183 3.84 -9.56 9.71
N ARG A 184 2.54 -9.86 9.84
CA ARG A 184 2.02 -10.84 10.81
C ARG A 184 1.94 -12.24 10.22
N GLY A 185 1.73 -12.35 8.92
CA GLY A 185 1.82 -13.62 8.21
C GLY A 185 3.24 -14.17 8.16
N GLN A 186 4.27 -13.35 8.39
CA GLN A 186 5.69 -13.74 8.48
C GLN A 186 6.16 -14.53 7.26
N GLY A 187 6.02 -13.92 6.06
CA GLY A 187 6.38 -14.55 4.79
C GLY A 187 6.03 -13.66 3.63
N VAL A 188 6.08 -14.23 2.44
CA VAL A 188 5.55 -13.66 1.20
C VAL A 188 4.26 -14.40 0.86
N LEU A 189 3.16 -13.68 0.71
CA LEU A 189 1.91 -14.21 0.18
C LEU A 189 1.98 -14.19 -1.33
N GLU A 190 1.79 -15.33 -1.98
CA GLU A 190 1.59 -15.43 -3.42
C GLU A 190 0.10 -15.65 -3.68
N PHE A 191 -0.51 -14.78 -4.46
CA PHE A 191 -1.88 -14.91 -4.94
C PHE A 191 -1.88 -15.19 -6.43
N ASP A 192 -2.41 -16.32 -6.85
CA ASP A 192 -2.58 -16.68 -8.26
C ASP A 192 -3.95 -16.19 -8.75
N LEU A 193 -3.92 -15.21 -9.66
CA LEU A 193 -5.15 -14.59 -10.19
C LEU A 193 -5.91 -15.48 -11.18
N GLY A 194 -5.27 -16.55 -11.69
CA GLY A 194 -5.90 -17.50 -12.60
C GLY A 194 -6.64 -18.62 -11.89
N THR A 195 -6.10 -19.07 -10.75
CA THR A 195 -6.71 -20.15 -9.93
C THR A 195 -7.53 -19.63 -8.76
N GLU A 196 -7.38 -18.34 -8.42
CA GLU A 196 -7.96 -17.71 -7.23
C GLU A 196 -7.50 -18.36 -5.91
N GLU A 197 -6.32 -18.95 -5.91
CA GLU A 197 -5.69 -19.57 -4.74
C GLU A 197 -4.56 -18.68 -4.21
N PHE A 198 -4.20 -18.85 -2.93
CA PHE A 198 -3.03 -18.23 -2.36
C PHE A 198 -2.23 -19.19 -1.48
N GLN A 199 -0.94 -18.92 -1.34
CA GLN A 199 -0.04 -19.63 -0.44
C GLN A 199 0.92 -18.66 0.25
N ILE A 200 1.54 -19.10 1.35
CA ILE A 200 2.57 -18.35 2.06
C ILE A 200 3.92 -18.99 1.78
N LEU A 201 4.84 -18.20 1.27
CA LEU A 201 6.19 -18.58 0.89
C LEU A 201 7.21 -17.90 1.82
N LEU A 202 8.42 -18.42 1.88
CA LEU A 202 9.56 -17.80 2.59
C LEU A 202 9.29 -17.49 4.07
N THR A 203 8.68 -18.46 4.78
CA THR A 203 8.20 -18.27 6.16
C THR A 203 9.32 -18.19 7.22
N ASP A 204 10.56 -18.53 6.89
CA ASP A 204 11.68 -18.60 7.83
C ASP A 204 12.39 -17.26 8.10
N HIS A 205 11.87 -16.15 7.49
CA HIS A 205 12.51 -14.85 7.54
C HIS A 205 11.82 -13.87 8.51
N GLY A 206 10.74 -14.31 9.17
CA GLY A 206 9.95 -13.47 10.07
C GLY A 206 9.12 -12.43 9.32
N ARG A 207 9.04 -11.23 9.85
CA ARG A 207 8.23 -10.13 9.32
C ARG A 207 8.85 -9.57 8.05
N ILE A 208 8.12 -9.57 6.95
CA ILE A 208 8.57 -8.99 5.68
C ILE A 208 7.83 -7.68 5.44
N ARG A 209 8.59 -6.60 5.16
CA ARG A 209 8.07 -5.24 4.99
C ARG A 209 7.79 -4.88 3.55
N ASP A 210 8.72 -5.23 2.67
CA ASP A 210 8.62 -4.81 1.27
C ASP A 210 9.20 -5.87 0.36
N ILE A 211 8.73 -5.89 -0.87
CA ILE A 211 9.19 -6.80 -1.92
C ILE A 211 9.29 -6.06 -3.24
N PHE A 212 10.20 -6.55 -4.07
CA PHE A 212 10.42 -6.04 -5.41
C PHE A 212 10.84 -7.19 -6.33
N ILE A 213 10.39 -7.18 -7.58
CA ILE A 213 10.77 -8.19 -8.59
C ILE A 213 11.49 -7.48 -9.73
N GLU A 214 12.67 -7.96 -10.06
CA GLU A 214 13.48 -7.46 -11.17
C GLU A 214 14.34 -8.60 -11.76
N GLU A 215 14.42 -8.67 -13.08
CA GLU A 215 15.28 -9.62 -13.82
C GLU A 215 15.11 -11.09 -13.38
N GLY A 216 13.89 -11.51 -13.00
CA GLY A 216 13.59 -12.86 -12.56
C GLY A 216 14.02 -13.18 -11.13
N TYR A 217 14.30 -12.16 -10.33
CA TYR A 217 14.58 -12.28 -8.91
C TYR A 217 13.51 -11.57 -8.08
N LEU A 218 13.14 -12.21 -6.97
CA LEU A 218 12.40 -11.60 -5.88
C LEU A 218 13.41 -11.02 -4.88
N TYR A 219 13.28 -9.74 -4.58
CA TYR A 219 13.98 -9.06 -3.49
C TYR A 219 12.98 -8.77 -2.38
N PHE A 220 13.36 -8.98 -1.13
CA PHE A 220 12.53 -8.63 0.00
C PHE A 220 13.36 -8.14 1.18
N VAL A 221 12.74 -7.27 2.00
CA VAL A 221 13.36 -6.72 3.20
C VAL A 221 12.58 -7.14 4.43
N THR A 222 13.29 -7.61 5.46
CA THR A 222 12.69 -7.96 6.75
C THR A 222 12.40 -6.71 7.59
N ASN A 223 11.60 -6.88 8.64
CA ASN A 223 11.23 -5.82 9.59
C ASN A 223 11.03 -6.42 11.00
N ASN A 224 12.01 -7.18 11.45
CA ASN A 224 11.97 -7.89 12.74
C ASN A 224 12.31 -6.96 13.91
N THR A 225 13.01 -5.84 13.64
CA THR A 225 13.46 -4.88 14.66
C THR A 225 12.46 -3.79 14.99
N ASP A 226 11.24 -3.81 14.41
CA ASP A 226 10.20 -2.77 14.62
C ASP A 226 9.51 -2.82 16.00
N GLY A 227 9.98 -3.65 16.92
CA GLY A 227 9.41 -3.86 18.25
C GLY A 227 8.20 -4.81 18.29
N ARG A 228 7.83 -5.41 17.14
CA ARG A 228 6.72 -6.38 17.00
C ARG A 228 7.20 -7.73 16.46
N GLY A 229 8.47 -7.80 16.02
CA GLY A 229 9.13 -9.01 15.55
C GLY A 229 9.97 -9.68 16.61
N ASN A 230 10.63 -10.77 16.22
CA ASN A 230 11.61 -11.50 17.02
C ASN A 230 12.96 -11.41 16.30
N PRO A 231 13.71 -10.30 16.46
CA PRO A 231 14.95 -10.10 15.73
C PRO A 231 16.03 -11.08 16.16
N ILE A 232 16.84 -11.49 15.19
CA ILE A 232 18.11 -12.19 15.42
C ILE A 232 19.27 -11.19 15.31
N GLU A 233 20.48 -11.62 15.70
CA GLU A 233 21.67 -10.78 15.57
C GLU A 233 21.91 -10.42 14.10
N GLY A 234 21.98 -9.13 13.82
CA GLY A 234 22.21 -8.57 12.49
C GLY A 234 20.97 -8.18 11.70
N ASP A 235 19.74 -8.47 12.21
CA ASP A 235 18.52 -8.01 11.56
C ASP A 235 18.47 -6.46 11.46
N ASP A 236 17.81 -5.87 10.44
CA ASP A 236 17.02 -6.48 9.37
C ASP A 236 17.88 -6.72 8.11
N HIS A 237 17.40 -7.59 7.20
CA HIS A 237 18.14 -7.99 6.02
C HIS A 237 17.39 -7.65 4.72
N LEU A 238 18.16 -7.41 3.66
CA LEU A 238 17.70 -7.46 2.27
C LEU A 238 18.12 -8.81 1.69
N TYR A 239 17.15 -9.57 1.23
CA TYR A 239 17.34 -10.86 0.57
C TYR A 239 17.06 -10.77 -0.92
N ARG A 240 17.67 -11.70 -1.68
CA ARG A 240 17.40 -11.94 -3.08
C ARG A 240 17.31 -13.43 -3.35
N ILE A 241 16.24 -13.87 -4.01
CA ILE A 241 16.04 -15.26 -4.44
C ILE A 241 15.58 -15.28 -5.90
N GLY A 242 15.99 -16.30 -6.68
CA GLY A 242 15.44 -16.49 -8.02
C GLY A 242 13.94 -16.77 -7.95
N LEU A 243 13.12 -16.09 -8.74
CA LEU A 243 11.65 -16.19 -8.66
C LEU A 243 11.18 -17.63 -8.89
N GLN A 244 11.86 -18.39 -9.75
CA GLN A 244 11.58 -19.81 -9.98
C GLN A 244 11.92 -20.74 -8.79
N ASN A 245 12.57 -20.23 -7.75
CA ASN A 245 12.95 -20.98 -6.53
C ASN A 245 12.19 -20.50 -5.29
N VAL A 246 11.16 -19.69 -5.48
CA VAL A 246 10.30 -19.20 -4.40
C VAL A 246 9.28 -20.30 -4.10
N GLU A 247 9.51 -21.08 -3.03
CA GLU A 247 8.63 -22.14 -2.51
C GLU A 247 8.27 -21.88 -1.05
#